data_77d472fbae8401bee217dd93db73290c
#
_entry.id   77d472fbae8401bee217dd93db73290c
#
_cell.length_a   1.000
_cell.length_b   1.000
_cell.length_c   1.000
_cell.angle_alpha   90.00
_cell.angle_beta   90.00
_cell.angle_gamma   90.00
#
_symmetry.space_group_name_H-M   'P 1'
#
loop_
_entity.id
_entity.type
_entity.pdbx_description
1 polymer ?
#
loop_
_entity_poly.entity_id
_entity_poly.type
_entity_poly.pdbx_seq_one_letter_code
_entity_poly.pdbx_strand_id
1 'polypeptide(L)'
;MGEPMDYASSGVDIDLEAKAVASLIGSLASSSRAPGEFGAPVHLPGGFGGIIEFGDSCLALATDGVGSKLQIASKVGQLGGVGFDCVAMNVNDLICVGAEPLAFVDYIAVPEADPEVHSSLGESLSQACNIARVTLAGGETATLPGIVKELDLSGTALGWFPKGGGITGENLEEGDVLIGLPSSGIHSNGFTLVRAVIEVWLLIRRLLSVRSKPRLQRSQKILREGGSHNSG
;
A
#
# COMPACT_ATOMS: atom_id res chain seq x y z
N MET A 1 -22.76 -22.31 -3.74
CA MET A 1 -22.25 -20.93 -3.61
C MET A 1 -20.83 -21.09 -3.08
N GLY A 2 -19.81 -20.56 -3.76
CA GLY A 2 -18.45 -20.58 -3.24
C GLY A 2 -18.36 -19.73 -1.97
N GLU A 3 -17.38 -20.02 -1.09
CA GLU A 3 -17.14 -19.20 0.08
C GLU A 3 -16.87 -17.74 -0.32
N PRO A 4 -17.30 -16.75 0.48
CA PRO A 4 -17.05 -15.36 0.19
C PRO A 4 -15.52 -15.11 0.16
N MET A 5 -15.06 -14.32 -0.81
CA MET A 5 -13.66 -13.95 -0.92
C MET A 5 -13.35 -12.90 0.14
N ASP A 6 -12.33 -13.18 0.96
CA ASP A 6 -11.85 -12.31 2.04
C ASP A 6 -10.33 -12.10 1.96
N TYR A 7 -9.76 -11.39 2.93
CA TYR A 7 -8.32 -11.15 2.98
C TYR A 7 -7.52 -12.44 3.17
N ALA A 8 -7.96 -13.35 4.05
CA ALA A 8 -7.26 -14.59 4.34
C ALA A 8 -7.19 -15.51 3.10
N SER A 9 -8.32 -15.68 2.39
CA SER A 9 -8.39 -16.44 1.13
C SER A 9 -7.57 -15.80 0.00
N SER A 10 -7.27 -14.51 0.10
CA SER A 10 -6.43 -13.76 -0.85
C SER A 10 -4.93 -13.79 -0.48
N GLY A 11 -4.56 -14.44 0.63
CA GLY A 11 -3.17 -14.61 1.08
C GLY A 11 -2.73 -13.65 2.18
N VAL A 12 -3.65 -12.87 2.78
CA VAL A 12 -3.37 -11.97 3.91
C VAL A 12 -4.24 -12.37 5.09
N ASP A 13 -3.68 -13.15 6.01
CA ASP A 13 -4.34 -13.57 7.24
C ASP A 13 -4.06 -12.53 8.34
N ILE A 14 -5.02 -11.62 8.55
CA ILE A 14 -4.91 -10.49 9.50
C ILE A 14 -4.73 -11.00 10.94
N ASP A 15 -5.38 -12.11 11.33
CA ASP A 15 -5.28 -12.65 12.68
C ASP A 15 -3.92 -13.29 12.93
N LEU A 16 -3.37 -13.97 11.94
CA LEU A 16 -2.02 -14.55 12.01
C LEU A 16 -0.96 -13.43 12.04
N GLU A 17 -1.12 -12.41 11.22
CA GLU A 17 -0.24 -11.23 11.21
C GLU A 17 -0.25 -10.50 12.55
N ALA A 18 -1.42 -10.27 13.14
CA ALA A 18 -1.54 -9.67 14.46
C ALA A 18 -0.80 -10.47 15.55
N LYS A 19 -0.88 -11.80 15.51
CA LYS A 19 -0.14 -12.67 16.43
C LYS A 19 1.38 -12.59 16.21
N ALA A 20 1.83 -12.55 14.97
CA ALA A 20 3.25 -12.42 14.63
C ALA A 20 3.80 -11.07 15.12
N VAL A 21 3.08 -9.98 14.89
CA VAL A 21 3.43 -8.62 15.36
C VAL A 21 3.46 -8.55 16.89
N ALA A 22 2.47 -9.14 17.58
CA ALA A 22 2.46 -9.20 19.04
C ALA A 22 3.67 -9.95 19.60
N SER A 23 4.09 -11.05 18.97
CA SER A 23 5.29 -11.81 19.32
C SER A 23 6.56 -10.98 19.16
N LEU A 24 6.66 -10.24 18.03
CA LEU A 24 7.78 -9.33 17.75
C LEU A 24 7.86 -8.23 18.83
N ILE A 25 6.75 -7.53 19.09
CA ILE A 25 6.67 -6.46 20.10
C ILE A 25 7.09 -6.99 21.49
N GLY A 26 6.61 -8.18 21.87
CA GLY A 26 6.98 -8.80 23.13
C GLY A 26 8.50 -9.03 23.28
N SER A 27 9.18 -9.32 22.16
CA SER A 27 10.63 -9.51 22.13
C SER A 27 11.42 -8.19 22.20
N LEU A 28 10.80 -7.07 21.82
CA LEU A 28 11.44 -5.75 21.78
C LEU A 28 11.28 -4.94 23.07
N ALA A 29 10.50 -5.42 24.05
CA ALA A 29 10.16 -4.68 25.25
C ALA A 29 11.37 -4.20 26.08
N SER A 30 12.54 -4.81 25.95
CA SER A 30 13.77 -4.43 26.64
C SER A 30 14.60 -3.35 25.92
N SER A 31 14.19 -2.88 24.76
CA SER A 31 14.97 -1.95 23.92
C SER A 31 14.64 -0.46 24.17
N SER A 32 13.89 -0.16 25.25
CA SER A 32 13.43 1.21 25.56
C SER A 32 14.40 1.95 26.48
N ARG A 33 14.52 3.26 26.28
CA ARG A 33 15.19 4.18 27.23
C ARG A 33 14.30 4.44 28.45
N ALA A 34 14.92 4.90 29.54
CA ALA A 34 14.20 5.24 30.76
C ALA A 34 13.32 6.50 30.57
N PRO A 35 12.15 6.57 31.25
CA PRO A 35 11.30 7.76 31.22
C PRO A 35 12.07 9.03 31.58
N GLY A 36 11.86 10.11 30.82
CA GLY A 36 12.54 11.39 30.99
C GLY A 36 13.88 11.52 30.26
N GLU A 37 14.38 10.46 29.66
CA GLU A 37 15.56 10.53 28.77
C GLU A 37 15.15 10.88 27.33
N PHE A 38 16.06 11.53 26.59
CA PHE A 38 15.88 11.69 25.13
C PHE A 38 15.71 10.33 24.46
N GLY A 39 14.63 10.16 23.71
CA GLY A 39 14.31 8.90 23.05
C GLY A 39 13.54 7.90 23.94
N ALA A 40 13.13 8.29 25.15
CA ALA A 40 12.20 7.48 25.95
C ALA A 40 10.86 7.34 25.20
N PRO A 41 10.22 6.15 25.18
CA PRO A 41 8.97 5.96 24.49
C PRO A 41 7.84 6.73 25.18
N VAL A 42 6.98 7.37 24.38
CA VAL A 42 5.74 8.00 24.79
C VAL A 42 4.58 7.13 24.31
N HIS A 43 3.77 6.67 25.23
CA HIS A 43 2.61 5.86 24.90
C HIS A 43 1.39 6.77 24.67
N LEU A 44 0.88 6.81 23.44
CA LEU A 44 -0.41 7.42 23.12
C LEU A 44 -1.43 6.31 22.86
N PRO A 45 -2.51 6.22 23.64
CA PRO A 45 -3.57 5.23 23.42
C PRO A 45 -4.15 5.36 22.00
N GLY A 46 -4.20 4.27 21.24
CA GLY A 46 -4.71 4.25 19.86
C GLY A 46 -3.84 4.96 18.83
N GLY A 47 -2.65 5.45 19.20
CA GLY A 47 -1.73 6.12 18.28
C GLY A 47 -1.06 5.14 17.30
N PHE A 48 -0.95 5.55 16.04
CA PHE A 48 -0.11 4.90 15.03
C PHE A 48 1.30 5.51 15.08
N GLY A 49 2.32 4.65 14.90
CA GLY A 49 3.72 5.08 14.90
C GLY A 49 4.39 5.10 16.27
N GLY A 50 5.70 5.17 16.24
CA GLY A 50 6.55 5.28 17.43
C GLY A 50 6.71 6.73 17.85
N ILE A 51 6.45 7.04 19.14
CA ILE A 51 6.63 8.38 19.67
C ILE A 51 7.68 8.31 20.79
N ILE A 52 8.62 9.26 20.76
CA ILE A 52 9.71 9.35 21.74
C ILE A 52 9.84 10.76 22.30
N GLU A 53 10.30 10.86 23.55
CA GLU A 53 10.63 12.14 24.19
C GLU A 53 11.86 12.80 23.55
N PHE A 54 11.78 14.12 23.33
CA PHE A 54 12.88 14.95 22.82
C PHE A 54 12.91 16.31 23.52
N GLY A 55 13.31 16.33 24.78
CA GLY A 55 13.28 17.54 25.62
C GLY A 55 11.84 18.00 25.91
N ASP A 56 11.53 19.23 25.56
CA ASP A 56 10.17 19.81 25.69
C ASP A 56 9.26 19.46 24.51
N SER A 57 9.64 18.49 23.72
CA SER A 57 8.96 18.05 22.51
C SER A 57 8.85 16.53 22.45
N CYS A 58 8.11 16.05 21.46
CA CYS A 58 8.08 14.65 21.07
C CYS A 58 8.41 14.54 19.59
N LEU A 59 9.08 13.46 19.22
CA LEU A 59 9.25 13.04 17.82
C LEU A 59 8.35 11.84 17.55
N ALA A 60 7.68 11.86 16.41
CA ALA A 60 6.86 10.76 15.92
C ALA A 60 7.52 10.14 14.69
N LEU A 61 7.49 8.82 14.59
CA LEU A 61 8.03 8.03 13.49
C LEU A 61 6.93 7.11 12.97
N ALA A 62 6.68 7.17 11.68
CA ALA A 62 5.83 6.23 10.97
C ALA A 62 6.61 5.56 9.85
N THR A 63 6.40 4.25 9.65
CA THR A 63 7.01 3.52 8.55
C THR A 63 5.97 2.61 7.91
N ASP A 64 5.86 2.70 6.58
CA ASP A 64 4.93 1.89 5.79
C ASP A 64 5.47 1.67 4.37
N GLY A 65 4.97 0.63 3.70
CA GLY A 65 5.32 0.26 2.35
C GLY A 65 4.12 0.27 1.40
N VAL A 66 4.36 0.56 0.12
CA VAL A 66 3.29 0.60 -0.91
C VAL A 66 2.64 -0.77 -1.12
N GLY A 67 3.40 -1.85 -0.92
CA GLY A 67 2.89 -3.22 -0.96
C GLY A 67 2.40 -3.66 -2.35
N SER A 68 1.36 -4.49 -2.39
CA SER A 68 0.90 -5.20 -3.60
C SER A 68 0.37 -4.31 -4.73
N LYS A 69 0.13 -3.02 -4.49
CA LYS A 69 -0.16 -2.03 -5.54
C LYS A 69 1.01 -1.89 -6.53
N LEU A 70 2.26 -2.01 -6.05
CA LEU A 70 3.46 -1.97 -6.90
C LEU A 70 3.44 -3.00 -8.02
N GLN A 71 2.90 -4.19 -7.77
CA GLN A 71 2.79 -5.23 -8.79
C GLN A 71 1.90 -4.82 -9.95
N ILE A 72 0.85 -4.05 -9.68
CA ILE A 72 -0.03 -3.51 -10.72
C ILE A 72 0.66 -2.37 -11.44
N ALA A 73 1.22 -1.41 -10.68
CA ALA A 73 1.90 -0.24 -11.23
C ALA A 73 3.06 -0.63 -12.16
N SER A 74 3.88 -1.61 -11.75
CA SER A 74 4.97 -2.16 -12.57
C SER A 74 4.47 -2.84 -13.84
N LYS A 75 3.42 -3.68 -13.74
CA LYS A 75 2.84 -4.38 -14.91
C LYS A 75 2.26 -3.45 -15.97
N VAL A 76 1.73 -2.29 -15.56
CA VAL A 76 1.17 -1.29 -16.48
C VAL A 76 2.15 -0.18 -16.82
N GLY A 77 3.37 -0.21 -16.29
CA GLY A 77 4.40 0.81 -16.51
C GLY A 77 4.02 2.19 -15.96
N GLN A 78 3.26 2.26 -14.85
CA GLN A 78 2.75 3.50 -14.27
C GLN A 78 3.25 3.68 -12.85
N LEU A 79 4.50 4.09 -12.69
CA LEU A 79 5.15 4.28 -11.38
C LEU A 79 5.02 5.71 -10.83
N GLY A 80 4.57 6.68 -11.64
CA GLY A 80 4.48 8.08 -11.26
C GLY A 80 3.53 8.41 -10.10
N GLY A 81 2.66 7.47 -9.68
CA GLY A 81 1.75 7.63 -8.54
C GLY A 81 2.24 6.96 -7.25
N VAL A 82 3.17 6.00 -7.32
CA VAL A 82 3.50 5.17 -6.16
C VAL A 82 4.33 5.89 -5.09
N GLY A 83 5.08 6.93 -5.48
CA GLY A 83 5.76 7.80 -4.53
C GLY A 83 4.79 8.62 -3.68
N PHE A 84 3.67 9.05 -4.28
CA PHE A 84 2.59 9.71 -3.53
C PHE A 84 1.95 8.76 -2.52
N ASP A 85 1.69 7.50 -2.91
CA ASP A 85 1.17 6.50 -1.98
C ASP A 85 2.15 6.30 -0.81
N CYS A 86 3.44 6.13 -1.11
CA CYS A 86 4.48 5.89 -0.10
C CYS A 86 4.59 7.04 0.91
N VAL A 87 4.67 8.27 0.43
CA VAL A 87 4.76 9.45 1.31
C VAL A 87 3.46 9.66 2.08
N ALA A 88 2.30 9.55 1.43
CA ALA A 88 1.01 9.79 2.06
C ALA A 88 0.71 8.80 3.18
N MET A 89 1.01 7.51 3.03
CA MET A 89 0.79 6.50 4.06
C MET A 89 1.53 6.86 5.35
N ASN A 90 2.79 7.22 5.24
CA ASN A 90 3.63 7.59 6.38
C ASN A 90 3.27 8.94 6.99
N VAL A 91 3.04 9.96 6.15
CA VAL A 91 2.73 11.32 6.61
C VAL A 91 1.35 11.40 7.26
N ASN A 92 0.36 10.68 6.74
CA ASN A 92 -0.99 10.66 7.31
C ASN A 92 -1.01 10.03 8.71
N ASP A 93 -0.18 9.03 8.98
CA ASP A 93 -0.05 8.46 10.32
C ASP A 93 0.49 9.49 11.33
N LEU A 94 1.45 10.33 10.92
CA LEU A 94 1.94 11.42 11.75
C LEU A 94 0.86 12.47 12.03
N ILE A 95 0.07 12.83 11.03
CA ILE A 95 -1.02 13.81 11.16
C ILE A 95 -2.10 13.27 12.12
N CYS A 96 -2.39 11.98 12.10
CA CYS A 96 -3.38 11.35 12.99
C CYS A 96 -3.05 11.52 14.48
N VAL A 97 -1.77 11.63 14.83
CA VAL A 97 -1.32 11.87 16.20
C VAL A 97 -0.98 13.34 16.49
N GLY A 98 -1.29 14.24 15.56
CA GLY A 98 -1.05 15.69 15.68
C GLY A 98 0.39 16.11 15.45
N ALA A 99 1.22 15.25 14.88
CA ALA A 99 2.60 15.58 14.57
C ALA A 99 2.71 16.37 13.25
N GLU A 100 3.48 17.45 13.26
CA GLU A 100 3.91 18.15 12.05
C GLU A 100 4.96 17.30 11.34
N PRO A 101 4.72 16.84 10.11
CA PRO A 101 5.70 16.08 9.35
C PRO A 101 6.90 16.95 8.99
N LEU A 102 8.13 16.46 9.18
CA LEU A 102 9.37 17.21 8.96
C LEU A 102 10.24 16.62 7.86
N ALA A 103 10.45 15.32 7.92
CA ALA A 103 11.38 14.63 7.05
C ALA A 103 10.84 13.26 6.62
N PHE A 104 11.36 12.79 5.49
CA PHE A 104 11.04 11.49 4.91
C PHE A 104 12.35 10.84 4.42
N VAL A 105 12.44 9.53 4.56
CA VAL A 105 13.46 8.70 3.93
C VAL A 105 12.79 7.51 3.28
N ASP A 106 13.31 7.06 2.13
CA ASP A 106 12.77 5.93 1.39
C ASP A 106 13.68 4.69 1.47
N TYR A 107 13.10 3.54 1.20
CA TYR A 107 13.82 2.31 0.91
C TYR A 107 13.26 1.70 -0.37
N ILE A 108 14.11 1.59 -1.38
CA ILE A 108 13.80 1.01 -2.68
C ILE A 108 14.59 -0.30 -2.82
N ALA A 109 13.90 -1.41 -3.02
CA ALA A 109 14.53 -2.70 -3.33
C ALA A 109 14.08 -3.21 -4.69
N VAL A 110 15.03 -3.56 -5.54
CA VAL A 110 14.80 -4.04 -6.91
C VAL A 110 15.57 -5.33 -7.19
N PRO A 111 15.04 -6.23 -8.03
CA PRO A 111 15.80 -7.40 -8.48
C PRO A 111 16.93 -7.01 -9.45
N GLU A 112 16.75 -5.93 -10.21
CA GLU A 112 17.70 -5.40 -11.18
C GLU A 112 17.59 -3.88 -11.22
N ALA A 113 18.73 -3.19 -11.34
CA ALA A 113 18.78 -1.73 -11.42
C ALA A 113 18.30 -1.25 -12.81
N ASP A 114 17.37 -0.31 -12.82
CA ASP A 114 16.82 0.33 -14.01
C ASP A 114 16.77 1.85 -13.81
N PRO A 115 17.58 2.65 -14.53
CA PRO A 115 17.61 4.10 -14.40
C PRO A 115 16.28 4.80 -14.68
N GLU A 116 15.45 4.30 -15.59
CA GLU A 116 14.16 4.91 -15.93
C GLU A 116 13.16 4.69 -14.80
N VAL A 117 13.12 3.48 -14.24
CA VAL A 117 12.31 3.14 -13.06
C VAL A 117 12.71 4.02 -11.87
N HIS A 118 14.03 4.12 -11.59
CA HIS A 118 14.51 4.92 -10.46
C HIS A 118 14.23 6.42 -10.66
N SER A 119 14.38 6.96 -11.87
CA SER A 119 14.03 8.35 -12.17
C SER A 119 12.55 8.63 -11.93
N SER A 120 11.66 7.75 -12.41
CA SER A 120 10.21 7.88 -12.23
C SER A 120 9.80 7.83 -10.76
N LEU A 121 10.42 6.94 -9.96
CA LEU A 121 10.19 6.86 -8.52
C LEU A 121 10.68 8.13 -7.82
N GLY A 122 11.89 8.60 -8.13
CA GLY A 122 12.46 9.80 -7.55
C GLY A 122 11.64 11.05 -7.83
N GLU A 123 11.15 11.22 -9.05
CA GLU A 123 10.24 12.30 -9.42
C GLU A 123 8.94 12.25 -8.62
N SER A 124 8.34 11.07 -8.51
CA SER A 124 7.09 10.85 -7.77
C SER A 124 7.26 11.13 -6.28
N LEU A 125 8.32 10.62 -5.65
CA LEU A 125 8.66 10.87 -4.24
C LEU A 125 8.92 12.37 -3.99
N SER A 126 9.70 13.01 -4.84
CA SER A 126 10.00 14.45 -4.74
C SER A 126 8.74 15.31 -4.80
N GLN A 127 7.85 15.03 -5.76
CA GLN A 127 6.57 15.76 -5.88
C GLN A 127 5.69 15.54 -4.64
N ALA A 128 5.60 14.32 -4.14
CA ALA A 128 4.82 13.99 -2.96
C ALA A 128 5.36 14.68 -1.70
N CYS A 129 6.69 14.66 -1.49
CA CYS A 129 7.35 15.35 -0.39
C CYS A 129 7.12 16.88 -0.44
N ASN A 130 7.16 17.48 -1.64
CA ASN A 130 6.85 18.91 -1.83
C ASN A 130 5.41 19.24 -1.41
N ILE A 131 4.43 18.41 -1.79
CA ILE A 131 3.02 18.61 -1.40
C ILE A 131 2.85 18.44 0.11
N ALA A 132 3.47 17.41 0.68
CA ALA A 132 3.43 17.15 2.11
C ALA A 132 4.28 18.16 2.92
N ARG A 133 5.08 19.00 2.27
CA ARG A 133 6.01 19.98 2.89
C ARG A 133 7.04 19.31 3.80
N VAL A 134 7.50 18.12 3.43
CA VAL A 134 8.54 17.38 4.14
C VAL A 134 9.86 17.39 3.35
N THR A 135 10.97 17.34 4.06
CA THR A 135 12.28 17.20 3.43
C THR A 135 12.53 15.73 3.11
N LEU A 136 12.80 15.40 1.84
CA LEU A 136 13.39 14.11 1.50
C LEU A 136 14.85 14.11 1.97
N ALA A 137 15.09 13.53 3.13
CA ALA A 137 16.37 13.67 3.85
C ALA A 137 17.41 12.63 3.45
N GLY A 138 17.00 11.61 2.72
CA GLY A 138 17.85 10.52 2.26
C GLY A 138 17.03 9.29 1.91
N GLY A 139 17.70 8.18 1.77
CA GLY A 139 17.08 6.90 1.46
C GLY A 139 18.12 5.83 1.19
N GLU A 140 17.65 4.62 0.87
CA GLU A 140 18.46 3.49 0.49
C GLU A 140 17.92 2.87 -0.79
N THR A 141 18.79 2.59 -1.75
CA THR A 141 18.44 1.85 -2.97
C THR A 141 19.28 0.58 -3.03
N ALA A 142 18.62 -0.56 -2.96
CA ALA A 142 19.27 -1.86 -2.94
C ALA A 142 18.90 -2.70 -4.18
N THR A 143 19.91 -3.15 -4.93
CA THR A 143 19.73 -4.18 -5.96
C THR A 143 19.96 -5.54 -5.32
N LEU A 144 18.89 -6.34 -5.19
CA LEU A 144 18.84 -7.58 -4.41
C LEU A 144 18.36 -8.78 -5.26
N PRO A 145 19.15 -9.23 -6.26
CA PRO A 145 18.79 -10.36 -7.09
C PRO A 145 18.65 -11.64 -6.23
N GLY A 146 17.53 -12.34 -6.41
CA GLY A 146 17.24 -13.59 -5.66
C GLY A 146 16.65 -13.36 -4.25
N ILE A 147 16.68 -12.15 -3.69
CA ILE A 147 16.00 -11.78 -2.45
C ILE A 147 14.64 -11.18 -2.76
N VAL A 148 14.60 -10.14 -3.58
CA VAL A 148 13.34 -9.58 -4.07
C VAL A 148 13.06 -10.05 -5.50
N LYS A 149 11.78 -10.33 -5.81
CA LYS A 149 11.36 -10.76 -7.14
C LYS A 149 10.83 -9.61 -8.00
N GLU A 150 10.35 -8.58 -7.34
CA GLU A 150 9.72 -7.41 -7.92
C GLU A 150 10.17 -6.17 -7.13
N LEU A 151 9.92 -4.98 -7.67
CA LEU A 151 10.14 -3.71 -6.98
C LEU A 151 9.40 -3.70 -5.64
N ASP A 152 10.09 -3.31 -4.58
CA ASP A 152 9.50 -2.90 -3.30
C ASP A 152 9.87 -1.46 -2.98
N LEU A 153 8.91 -0.71 -2.43
CA LEU A 153 9.05 0.69 -2.06
C LEU A 153 8.38 0.90 -0.71
N SER A 154 9.17 1.34 0.25
CA SER A 154 8.71 1.74 1.58
C SER A 154 9.34 3.06 1.99
N GLY A 155 8.88 3.62 3.07
CA GLY A 155 9.42 4.85 3.60
C GLY A 155 9.27 4.96 5.11
N THR A 156 9.92 5.97 5.66
CA THR A 156 9.78 6.35 7.06
C THR A 156 9.69 7.86 7.14
N ALA A 157 8.65 8.36 7.80
CA ALA A 157 8.46 9.77 8.06
C ALA A 157 8.79 10.11 9.53
N LEU A 158 9.41 11.26 9.70
CA LEU A 158 9.68 11.89 11.00
C LEU A 158 8.77 13.10 11.17
N GLY A 159 8.06 13.17 12.29
CA GLY A 159 7.26 14.32 12.69
C GLY A 159 7.61 14.82 14.08
N TRP A 160 7.05 15.96 14.43
CA TRP A 160 7.30 16.66 15.69
C TRP A 160 6.01 17.27 16.23
N PHE A 161 5.90 17.30 17.56
CA PHE A 161 4.90 18.10 18.28
C PHE A 161 5.42 18.49 19.66
N PRO A 162 4.91 19.59 20.29
CA PRO A 162 5.30 19.96 21.64
C PRO A 162 4.83 18.90 22.65
N LYS A 163 5.55 18.72 23.74
CA LYS A 163 5.17 17.77 24.82
C LYS A 163 3.75 18.07 25.30
N GLY A 164 2.89 17.05 25.32
CA GLY A 164 1.46 17.19 25.64
C GLY A 164 0.57 17.66 24.46
N GLY A 165 1.13 17.89 23.26
CA GLY A 165 0.38 18.30 22.07
C GLY A 165 -0.14 17.15 21.21
N GLY A 166 0.11 15.90 21.61
CA GLY A 166 -0.37 14.73 20.84
C GLY A 166 -1.89 14.60 20.87
N ILE A 167 -2.46 14.20 19.73
CA ILE A 167 -3.90 13.91 19.60
C ILE A 167 -4.13 12.45 20.02
N THR A 168 -4.86 12.25 21.14
CA THR A 168 -5.11 10.93 21.74
C THR A 168 -6.57 10.49 21.66
N GLY A 169 -7.47 11.42 21.35
CA GLY A 169 -8.92 11.21 21.47
C GLY A 169 -9.47 11.38 22.89
N GLU A 170 -8.63 11.63 23.89
CA GLU A 170 -9.07 11.80 25.29
C GLU A 170 -9.95 13.03 25.53
N ASN A 171 -9.88 14.01 24.61
CA ASN A 171 -10.67 15.25 24.67
C ASN A 171 -11.94 15.19 23.81
N LEU A 172 -12.32 14.02 23.29
CA LEU A 172 -13.58 13.87 22.55
C LEU A 172 -14.78 14.01 23.49
N GLU A 173 -15.71 14.87 23.11
CA GLU A 173 -16.92 15.18 23.88
C GLU A 173 -18.19 14.95 23.06
N GLU A 174 -19.33 14.77 23.77
CA GLU A 174 -20.64 14.69 23.13
C GLU A 174 -20.98 16.03 22.45
N GLY A 175 -21.21 16.01 21.14
CA GLY A 175 -21.44 17.18 20.34
C GLY A 175 -20.32 17.51 19.36
N ASP A 176 -19.20 16.82 19.42
CA ASP A 176 -18.13 16.92 18.43
C ASP A 176 -18.60 16.50 17.05
N VAL A 177 -18.08 17.15 16.03
CA VAL A 177 -18.49 16.95 14.63
C VAL A 177 -17.52 16.03 13.93
N LEU A 178 -18.04 14.94 13.36
CA LEU A 178 -17.28 14.07 12.46
C LEU A 178 -17.34 14.61 11.02
N ILE A 179 -16.16 14.84 10.43
CA ILE A 179 -16.04 15.30 9.04
C ILE A 179 -15.52 14.13 8.19
N GLY A 180 -16.33 13.71 7.21
CA GLY A 180 -15.95 12.69 6.24
C GLY A 180 -15.43 13.30 4.94
N LEU A 181 -14.30 12.80 4.46
CA LEU A 181 -13.77 13.08 3.12
C LEU A 181 -14.16 11.93 2.19
N PRO A 182 -14.82 12.20 1.04
CA PRO A 182 -15.16 11.13 0.11
C PRO A 182 -13.91 10.53 -0.51
N SER A 183 -13.88 9.20 -0.64
CA SER A 183 -12.81 8.50 -1.36
C SER A 183 -12.94 8.72 -2.87
N SER A 184 -11.81 8.90 -3.55
CA SER A 184 -11.74 8.94 -5.02
C SER A 184 -11.63 7.55 -5.67
N GLY A 185 -11.58 6.49 -4.87
CA GLY A 185 -11.43 5.10 -5.31
C GLY A 185 -10.59 4.27 -4.34
N ILE A 186 -9.95 3.24 -4.86
CA ILE A 186 -9.00 2.42 -4.09
C ILE A 186 -7.68 3.17 -4.05
N HIS A 187 -7.20 3.49 -2.83
CA HIS A 187 -5.98 4.27 -2.64
C HIS A 187 -4.74 3.37 -2.52
N SER A 188 -4.12 3.27 -1.32
CA SER A 188 -2.87 2.54 -1.12
C SER A 188 -3.10 1.08 -0.74
N ASN A 189 -4.10 0.81 0.10
CA ASN A 189 -4.31 -0.50 0.72
C ASN A 189 -5.34 -1.38 0.00
N GLY A 190 -5.35 -2.68 0.34
CA GLY A 190 -6.37 -3.63 -0.12
C GLY A 190 -6.13 -4.23 -1.50
N PHE A 191 -5.02 -3.94 -2.18
CA PHE A 191 -4.77 -4.38 -3.56
C PHE A 191 -4.61 -5.90 -3.70
N THR A 192 -4.22 -6.63 -2.67
CA THR A 192 -4.18 -8.11 -2.71
C THR A 192 -5.57 -8.67 -2.96
N LEU A 193 -6.56 -8.25 -2.18
CA LEU A 193 -7.96 -8.68 -2.35
C LEU A 193 -8.56 -8.17 -3.67
N VAL A 194 -8.30 -6.91 -4.03
CA VAL A 194 -8.77 -6.31 -5.31
C VAL A 194 -8.28 -7.12 -6.50
N ARG A 195 -7.01 -7.52 -6.53
CA ARG A 195 -6.45 -8.34 -7.61
C ARG A 195 -7.14 -9.68 -7.70
N ALA A 196 -7.33 -10.36 -6.57
CA ALA A 196 -8.01 -11.65 -6.53
C ALA A 196 -9.46 -11.55 -7.08
N VAL A 197 -10.20 -10.50 -6.69
CA VAL A 197 -11.56 -10.24 -7.21
C VAL A 197 -11.56 -9.99 -8.71
N ILE A 198 -10.63 -9.16 -9.22
CA ILE A 198 -10.54 -8.83 -10.65
C ILE A 198 -10.16 -10.07 -11.48
N GLU A 199 -9.24 -10.90 -11.01
CA GLU A 199 -8.84 -12.14 -11.70
C GLU A 199 -10.02 -13.11 -11.86
N VAL A 200 -10.82 -13.32 -10.81
CA VAL A 200 -12.03 -14.14 -10.87
C VAL A 200 -13.05 -13.52 -11.83
N TRP A 201 -13.28 -12.21 -11.78
CA TRP A 201 -14.21 -11.53 -12.68
C TRP A 201 -13.79 -11.64 -14.15
N LEU A 202 -12.49 -11.50 -14.46
CA LEU A 202 -11.96 -11.68 -15.82
C LEU A 202 -12.12 -13.12 -16.30
N LEU A 203 -11.92 -14.11 -15.43
CA LEU A 203 -12.12 -15.52 -15.74
C LEU A 203 -13.60 -15.77 -16.09
N ILE A 204 -14.54 -15.28 -15.27
CA ILE A 204 -15.97 -15.39 -15.53
C ILE A 204 -16.35 -14.73 -16.86
N ARG A 205 -15.86 -13.53 -17.14
CA ARG A 205 -16.11 -12.85 -18.43
C ARG A 205 -15.59 -13.67 -19.61
N ARG A 206 -14.39 -14.25 -19.52
CA ARG A 206 -13.85 -15.12 -20.57
C ARG A 206 -14.74 -16.35 -20.79
N LEU A 207 -15.18 -17.02 -19.75
CA LEU A 207 -16.05 -18.19 -19.83
C LEU A 207 -17.42 -17.85 -20.46
N LEU A 208 -18.00 -16.72 -20.13
CA LEU A 208 -19.26 -16.23 -20.70
C LEU A 208 -19.08 -15.84 -22.17
N SER A 209 -17.95 -15.20 -22.55
CA SER A 209 -17.68 -14.83 -23.94
C SER A 209 -17.45 -16.02 -24.86
N VAL A 210 -16.91 -17.13 -24.34
CA VAL A 210 -16.76 -18.39 -25.08
C VAL A 210 -18.13 -19.04 -25.31
N ARG A 211 -19.07 -18.92 -24.35
CA ARG A 211 -20.43 -19.46 -24.50
C ARG A 211 -21.31 -18.64 -25.45
N SER A 212 -20.99 -17.38 -25.69
CA SER A 212 -21.77 -16.47 -26.55
C SER A 212 -21.33 -16.47 -28.02
N LYS A 213 -20.30 -17.25 -28.39
CA LYS A 213 -20.01 -17.47 -29.82
C LYS A 213 -21.07 -18.39 -30.40
N PRO A 214 -21.92 -17.94 -31.38
CA PRO A 214 -22.97 -18.77 -31.91
C PRO A 214 -22.36 -19.96 -32.66
N ARG A 215 -22.98 -21.13 -32.48
CA ARG A 215 -22.73 -22.38 -33.25
C ARG A 215 -23.06 -22.23 -34.77
N LEU A 216 -23.03 -21.03 -35.33
CA LEU A 216 -23.53 -20.70 -36.67
C LEU A 216 -22.54 -20.95 -37.82
N GLN A 217 -21.37 -21.52 -37.57
CA GLN A 217 -20.42 -21.79 -38.68
C GLN A 217 -20.31 -23.25 -39.11
N ARG A 218 -20.97 -24.19 -38.43
CA ARG A 218 -20.94 -25.59 -38.89
C ARG A 218 -22.04 -25.94 -39.90
N SER A 219 -23.15 -25.22 -39.93
CA SER A 219 -24.28 -25.52 -40.81
C SER A 219 -24.10 -24.94 -42.23
N GLN A 220 -23.30 -23.93 -42.44
CA GLN A 220 -23.09 -23.34 -43.76
C GLN A 220 -22.01 -24.05 -44.61
N LYS A 221 -21.15 -24.87 -43.98
CA LYS A 221 -20.14 -25.64 -44.70
C LYS A 221 -20.72 -26.91 -45.33
N ILE A 222 -21.75 -27.49 -44.73
CA ILE A 222 -22.41 -28.70 -45.22
C ILE A 222 -23.33 -28.42 -46.43
N LEU A 223 -23.89 -27.21 -46.54
CA LEU A 223 -24.73 -26.80 -47.69
C LEU A 223 -23.97 -26.34 -48.95
N ARG A 224 -22.66 -26.13 -48.87
CA ARG A 224 -21.84 -25.76 -50.03
C ARG A 224 -21.11 -26.94 -50.69
N GLU A 225 -20.99 -28.07 -50.01
CA GLU A 225 -20.32 -29.28 -50.57
C GLU A 225 -21.31 -30.33 -51.12
N GLY A 226 -22.62 -30.09 -51.03
CA GLY A 226 -23.66 -31.01 -51.52
C GLY A 226 -24.27 -30.65 -52.89
N GLY A 227 -23.72 -29.64 -53.58
CA GLY A 227 -24.37 -29.12 -54.83
C GLY A 227 -23.48 -29.16 -56.06
N SER A 228 -22.77 -30.26 -56.34
CA SER A 228 -22.18 -30.47 -57.66
C SER A 228 -22.11 -31.97 -58.03
N HIS A 229 -23.22 -32.54 -58.34
CA HIS A 229 -23.29 -33.74 -59.22
C HIS A 229 -24.70 -33.77 -59.81
N ASN A 230 -24.85 -33.34 -61.05
CA ASN A 230 -25.53 -33.90 -62.18
C ASN A 230 -25.89 -32.81 -63.20
N SER A 231 -25.31 -32.87 -64.29
CA SER A 231 -26.00 -33.04 -65.58
C SER A 231 -25.10 -32.67 -66.73
N GLY A 232 -25.06 -33.64 -67.65
CA GLY A 232 -24.68 -33.46 -69.02
C GLY A 232 -23.48 -34.26 -69.45
#